data_38a0a176f62f73a01d55317cdaac495a
#
_entry.id   38a0a176f62f73a01d55317cdaac495a
#
_cell.length_a   1.000
_cell.length_b   1.000
_cell.length_c   1.000
_cell.angle_alpha   90.00
_cell.angle_beta   90.00
_cell.angle_gamma   90.00
#
_symmetry.space_group_name_H-M   'P 1'
#
loop_
_entity.id
_entity.type
_entity.pdbx_description
1 polymer ?
#
loop_
_entity_poly.entity_id
_entity_poly.type
_entity_poly.pdbx_seq_one_letter_code
_entity_poly.pdbx_strand_id
1 'polypeptide(L)'
;MKIFNHFEIPNWREYQELLLHFYYHTHEYDANSVADDRDHNFLKILRREKIKNLMPGLVEYFDSIGHHIVFLETVGMPPTDNPHSEIHKDSSPLFDDYFMANYAINFSLENTENSKIVFFDEDQKEITRLNYDHCPLLFRTNVWHSVVNYSDKLRLTASIRFEENVSMEKYL
;
A
#
# COMPACT_ATOMS: atom_id res chain seq x y z
N MET A 1 -12.57 -3.29 -17.37
CA MET A 1 -12.36 -3.60 -15.94
C MET A 1 -11.81 -2.36 -15.27
N LYS A 2 -12.42 -1.90 -14.19
CA LYS A 2 -11.90 -0.74 -13.43
C LYS A 2 -10.73 -1.20 -12.56
N ILE A 3 -9.60 -0.48 -12.59
CA ILE A 3 -8.36 -0.90 -11.93
C ILE A 3 -8.25 -0.25 -10.54
N PHE A 4 -8.77 0.97 -10.38
CA PHE A 4 -8.66 1.76 -9.14
C PHE A 4 -9.86 2.66 -8.92
N ASN A 5 -10.03 3.11 -7.67
CA ASN A 5 -10.99 4.13 -7.25
C ASN A 5 -10.50 4.82 -5.97
N HIS A 6 -10.97 6.03 -5.72
CA HIS A 6 -10.82 6.64 -4.40
C HIS A 6 -11.65 5.85 -3.38
N PHE A 7 -11.12 5.70 -2.18
CA PHE A 7 -11.77 5.00 -1.10
C PHE A 7 -11.84 5.90 0.14
N GLU A 8 -13.04 6.14 0.63
CA GLU A 8 -13.21 6.96 1.82
C GLU A 8 -12.98 6.13 3.09
N ILE A 9 -12.03 6.57 3.90
CA ILE A 9 -11.77 6.03 5.24
C ILE A 9 -12.01 7.15 6.24
N PRO A 10 -12.90 6.95 7.24
CA PRO A 10 -13.08 7.94 8.30
C PRO A 10 -11.76 8.24 9.00
N ASN A 11 -11.50 9.53 9.26
CA ASN A 11 -10.32 10.00 9.99
C ASN A 11 -8.96 9.61 9.37
N TRP A 12 -8.90 9.33 8.08
CA TRP A 12 -7.68 8.83 7.42
C TRP A 12 -6.46 9.77 7.61
N ARG A 13 -6.69 11.07 7.81
CA ARG A 13 -5.61 12.03 8.07
C ARG A 13 -4.94 11.83 9.42
N GLU A 14 -5.70 11.46 10.44
CA GLU A 14 -5.15 11.10 11.76
C GLU A 14 -4.29 9.84 11.66
N TYR A 15 -4.73 8.86 10.87
CA TYR A 15 -3.92 7.65 10.62
C TYR A 15 -2.65 7.96 9.83
N GLN A 16 -2.70 8.89 8.89
CA GLN A 16 -1.54 9.37 8.15
C GLN A 16 -0.49 9.96 9.10
N GLU A 17 -0.89 10.84 10.01
CA GLU A 17 0.00 11.47 11.00
C GLU A 17 0.60 10.43 11.95
N LEU A 18 -0.22 9.49 12.45
CA LEU A 18 0.24 8.40 13.32
C LEU A 18 1.27 7.51 12.61
N LEU A 19 1.03 7.16 11.34
CA LEU A 19 1.94 6.32 10.57
C LEU A 19 3.26 7.03 10.24
N LEU A 20 3.25 8.33 9.96
CA LEU A 20 4.46 9.12 9.80
C LEU A 20 5.26 9.16 11.09
N HIS A 21 4.60 9.45 12.22
CA HIS A 21 5.24 9.43 13.53
C HIS A 21 5.86 8.07 13.83
N PHE A 22 5.11 7.01 13.61
CA PHE A 22 5.57 5.64 13.80
C PHE A 22 6.77 5.34 12.89
N TYR A 23 6.72 5.72 11.63
CA TYR A 23 7.81 5.48 10.68
C TYR A 23 9.13 6.08 11.14
N TYR A 24 9.14 7.29 11.66
CA TYR A 24 10.36 8.00 12.05
C TYR A 24 10.83 7.71 13.47
N HIS A 25 9.94 7.36 14.39
CA HIS A 25 10.24 7.37 15.81
C HIS A 25 10.18 6.02 16.52
N THR A 26 9.83 4.95 15.81
CA THR A 26 9.78 3.63 16.43
C THR A 26 10.61 2.59 15.68
N HIS A 27 11.15 1.64 16.44
CA HIS A 27 11.85 0.46 15.92
C HIS A 27 11.05 -0.82 16.18
N GLU A 28 9.82 -0.72 16.67
CA GLU A 28 8.94 -1.84 17.01
C GLU A 28 8.16 -2.35 15.81
N TYR A 29 8.87 -2.80 14.78
CA TYR A 29 8.25 -3.50 13.65
C TYR A 29 8.10 -4.98 13.95
N ASP A 30 7.18 -5.64 13.24
CA ASP A 30 7.15 -7.08 13.21
C ASP A 30 8.38 -7.58 12.47
N ALA A 31 9.33 -8.16 13.21
CA ALA A 31 10.66 -8.54 12.74
C ALA A 31 10.68 -9.59 11.60
N ASN A 32 9.54 -10.18 11.28
CA ASN A 32 9.36 -11.11 10.16
C ASN A 32 8.95 -10.39 8.86
N SER A 33 9.04 -9.09 8.83
CA SER A 33 8.88 -8.32 7.63
C SER A 33 10.09 -8.55 6.73
N VAL A 34 9.94 -9.53 5.92
CA VAL A 34 10.62 -9.81 4.68
C VAL A 34 11.98 -9.17 4.49
N ALA A 35 12.99 -9.97 4.65
CA ALA A 35 14.19 -9.84 3.87
C ALA A 35 13.86 -10.17 2.40
N ASP A 36 13.30 -9.25 1.65
CA ASP A 36 13.44 -9.27 0.21
C ASP A 36 14.78 -8.62 -0.11
N ASP A 37 15.54 -9.12 -1.06
CA ASP A 37 16.91 -8.69 -1.40
C ASP A 37 17.03 -7.30 -2.03
N ARG A 38 15.95 -6.55 -2.09
CA ARG A 38 15.88 -5.17 -2.56
C ARG A 38 16.05 -4.26 -1.36
N ASP A 39 16.96 -3.33 -1.35
CA ASP A 39 17.35 -2.33 -0.32
C ASP A 39 16.24 -1.93 0.70
N HIS A 40 15.99 -2.80 1.70
CA HIS A 40 14.78 -2.85 2.53
C HIS A 40 14.77 -2.00 3.77
N ASN A 41 15.67 -1.08 3.89
CA ASN A 41 15.62 -0.04 4.92
C ASN A 41 14.32 0.78 4.88
N PHE A 42 13.51 0.60 3.84
CA PHE A 42 12.35 1.45 3.55
C PHE A 42 10.99 0.75 3.76
N LEU A 43 10.96 -0.56 3.98
CA LEU A 43 9.72 -1.28 4.22
C LEU A 43 9.53 -1.56 5.70
N LYS A 44 8.39 -1.16 6.25
CA LYS A 44 8.02 -1.40 7.65
C LYS A 44 6.62 -1.97 7.71
N ILE A 45 6.46 -3.12 8.36
CA ILE A 45 5.18 -3.83 8.42
C ILE A 45 4.63 -3.85 9.84
N LEU A 46 3.33 -3.55 9.94
CA LEU A 46 2.51 -3.69 11.13
C LEU A 46 1.49 -4.80 10.90
N ARG A 47 1.50 -5.83 11.73
CA ARG A 47 0.45 -6.84 11.74
C ARG A 47 -0.81 -6.32 12.41
N ARG A 48 -1.93 -6.98 12.14
CA ARG A 48 -3.26 -6.59 12.64
C ARG A 48 -3.29 -6.22 14.13
N GLU A 49 -2.65 -6.99 15.00
CA GLU A 49 -2.66 -6.70 16.46
C GLU A 49 -2.01 -5.36 16.80
N LYS A 50 -0.90 -5.04 16.15
CA LYS A 50 -0.26 -3.73 16.32
C LYS A 50 -1.09 -2.61 15.71
N ILE A 51 -1.69 -2.83 14.54
CA ILE A 51 -2.59 -1.87 13.92
C ILE A 51 -3.77 -1.59 14.85
N LYS A 52 -4.38 -2.63 15.44
CA LYS A 52 -5.48 -2.51 16.38
C LYS A 52 -5.11 -1.70 17.63
N ASN A 53 -3.88 -1.87 18.12
CA ASN A 53 -3.40 -1.11 19.28
C ASN A 53 -3.13 0.37 18.94
N LEU A 54 -2.61 0.66 17.77
CA LEU A 54 -2.26 2.01 17.33
C LEU A 54 -3.45 2.78 16.74
N MET A 55 -4.27 2.08 15.98
CA MET A 55 -5.36 2.64 15.19
C MET A 55 -6.61 1.77 15.30
N PRO A 56 -7.20 1.62 16.51
CA PRO A 56 -8.37 0.72 16.71
C PRO A 56 -9.53 1.08 15.80
N GLY A 57 -9.80 2.36 15.60
CA GLY A 57 -10.90 2.82 14.73
C GLY A 57 -10.72 2.41 13.26
N LEU A 58 -9.49 2.28 12.77
CA LEU A 58 -9.23 1.77 11.41
C LEU A 58 -9.64 0.30 11.28
N VAL A 59 -9.26 -0.51 12.25
CA VAL A 59 -9.61 -1.94 12.28
C VAL A 59 -11.11 -2.14 12.42
N GLU A 60 -11.75 -1.42 13.37
CA GLU A 60 -13.19 -1.46 13.60
C GLU A 60 -14.00 -1.05 12.36
N TYR A 61 -13.55 -0.01 11.65
CA TYR A 61 -14.19 0.42 10.41
C TYR A 61 -14.17 -0.69 9.36
N PHE A 62 -13.00 -1.27 9.07
CA PHE A 62 -12.92 -2.32 8.06
C PHE A 62 -13.65 -3.60 8.46
N ASP A 63 -13.59 -4.00 9.72
CA ASP A 63 -14.37 -5.13 10.24
C ASP A 63 -15.89 -4.89 10.10
N SER A 64 -16.35 -3.67 10.33
CA SER A 64 -17.77 -3.31 10.23
C SER A 64 -18.33 -3.43 8.80
N ILE A 65 -17.49 -3.27 7.80
CA ILE A 65 -17.86 -3.43 6.38
C ILE A 65 -17.46 -4.79 5.81
N GLY A 66 -16.99 -5.70 6.67
CA GLY A 66 -16.68 -7.09 6.32
C GLY A 66 -15.32 -7.32 5.67
N HIS A 67 -14.37 -6.41 5.86
CA HIS A 67 -13.01 -6.52 5.33
C HIS A 67 -11.99 -6.63 6.47
N HIS A 68 -11.25 -7.73 6.52
CA HIS A 68 -10.26 -7.95 7.57
C HIS A 68 -8.88 -7.50 7.12
N ILE A 69 -8.30 -6.54 7.86
CA ILE A 69 -6.92 -6.13 7.66
C ILE A 69 -6.01 -7.24 8.15
N VAL A 70 -5.09 -7.69 7.30
CA VAL A 70 -4.02 -8.65 7.68
C VAL A 70 -2.81 -7.89 8.18
N PHE A 71 -2.35 -6.92 7.40
CA PHE A 71 -1.24 -6.06 7.76
C PHE A 71 -1.33 -4.69 7.06
N LEU A 72 -0.53 -3.78 7.55
CA LEU A 72 -0.26 -2.49 6.96
C LEU A 72 1.25 -2.36 6.76
N GLU A 73 1.64 -2.00 5.57
CA GLU A 73 3.03 -1.71 5.25
C GLU A 73 3.24 -0.22 5.01
N THR A 74 4.34 0.34 5.52
CA THR A 74 4.82 1.64 5.10
C THR A 74 6.01 1.44 4.18
N VAL A 75 5.94 2.04 3.00
CA VAL A 75 6.92 1.86 1.94
C VAL A 75 7.59 3.18 1.62
N GLY A 76 8.90 3.22 1.82
CA GLY A 76 9.75 4.30 1.31
C GLY A 76 10.28 3.94 -0.07
N MET A 77 10.19 4.87 -1.01
CA MET A 77 10.73 4.70 -2.35
C MET A 77 11.69 5.84 -2.69
N PRO A 78 12.95 5.54 -3.03
CA PRO A 78 13.90 6.54 -3.50
C PRO A 78 13.46 7.14 -4.84
N PRO A 79 14.10 8.23 -5.27
CA PRO A 79 13.89 8.78 -6.62
C PRO A 79 14.08 7.72 -7.71
N THR A 80 13.10 7.62 -8.61
CA THR A 80 13.16 6.74 -9.81
C THR A 80 12.27 7.28 -10.90
N ASP A 81 12.78 7.38 -12.11
CA ASP A 81 12.07 7.90 -13.28
C ASP A 81 11.71 6.81 -14.30
N ASN A 82 12.22 5.59 -14.11
CA ASN A 82 11.95 4.49 -15.02
C ASN A 82 10.76 3.64 -14.59
N PRO A 83 9.58 3.77 -15.22
CA PRO A 83 8.40 2.98 -14.84
C PRO A 83 8.53 1.49 -15.18
N HIS A 84 9.52 1.10 -15.96
CA HIS A 84 9.73 -0.31 -16.33
C HIS A 84 10.75 -1.02 -15.45
N SER A 85 11.36 -0.35 -14.48
CA SER A 85 12.42 -0.95 -13.66
C SER A 85 11.93 -2.06 -12.73
N GLU A 86 10.67 -2.00 -12.30
CA GLU A 86 10.12 -2.90 -11.30
C GLU A 86 8.63 -3.22 -11.56
N ILE A 87 8.32 -3.65 -12.80
CA ILE A 87 6.95 -4.06 -13.12
C ILE A 87 6.63 -5.39 -12.42
N HIS A 88 5.61 -5.41 -11.58
CA HIS A 88 5.21 -6.59 -10.81
C HIS A 88 3.69 -6.67 -10.62
N LYS A 89 3.25 -7.81 -10.13
CA LYS A 89 1.92 -8.03 -9.54
C LYS A 89 2.13 -8.41 -8.08
N ASP A 90 1.35 -7.87 -7.18
CA ASP A 90 1.42 -8.24 -5.76
C ASP A 90 0.69 -9.58 -5.49
N SER A 91 0.73 -10.48 -6.43
CA SER A 91 0.02 -11.77 -6.35
C SER A 91 0.81 -12.88 -5.67
N SER A 92 2.06 -12.60 -5.27
CA SER A 92 2.85 -13.57 -4.52
C SER A 92 2.53 -13.49 -3.02
N PRO A 93 2.40 -14.65 -2.36
CA PRO A 93 2.38 -14.66 -0.91
C PRO A 93 3.72 -14.12 -0.41
N LEU A 94 3.73 -12.88 0.06
CA LEU A 94 4.88 -12.32 0.78
C LEU A 94 5.14 -13.09 2.09
N PHE A 95 4.19 -13.92 2.51
CA PHE A 95 4.26 -14.77 3.69
C PHE A 95 3.62 -16.12 3.34
N ASP A 96 4.29 -17.21 3.62
CA ASP A 96 3.87 -18.58 3.30
C ASP A 96 2.47 -18.97 3.82
N ASP A 97 1.89 -18.20 4.74
CA ASP A 97 0.65 -18.51 5.44
C ASP A 97 -0.55 -17.59 5.08
N TYR A 98 -0.39 -16.59 4.20
CA TYR A 98 -1.45 -15.63 3.91
C TYR A 98 -1.73 -15.51 2.41
N PHE A 99 -2.92 -15.91 2.02
CA PHE A 99 -3.48 -15.52 0.72
C PHE A 99 -3.97 -14.08 0.83
N MET A 100 -3.24 -13.17 0.18
CA MET A 100 -3.64 -11.78 0.13
C MET A 100 -4.75 -11.57 -0.88
N ALA A 101 -5.71 -10.73 -0.53
CA ALA A 101 -6.69 -10.24 -1.49
C ALA A 101 -5.98 -9.52 -2.66
N ASN A 102 -6.56 -9.63 -3.84
CA ASN A 102 -6.06 -8.96 -5.05
C ASN A 102 -6.30 -7.43 -5.04
N TYR A 103 -6.36 -6.84 -3.85
CA TYR A 103 -6.67 -5.43 -3.63
C TYR A 103 -5.83 -4.89 -2.49
N ALA A 104 -5.44 -3.63 -2.63
CA ALA A 104 -4.80 -2.85 -1.58
C ALA A 104 -5.41 -1.45 -1.50
N ILE A 105 -5.32 -0.82 -0.34
CA ILE A 105 -5.63 0.59 -0.18
C ILE A 105 -4.35 1.31 0.22
N ASN A 106 -3.93 2.24 -0.63
CA ASN A 106 -2.75 3.04 -0.41
C ASN A 106 -3.09 4.44 0.11
N PHE A 107 -2.28 4.90 1.06
CA PHE A 107 -2.27 6.28 1.54
C PHE A 107 -1.00 6.99 1.13
N SER A 108 -1.11 8.24 0.74
CA SER A 108 0.01 9.16 0.72
C SER A 108 0.45 9.48 2.13
N LEU A 109 1.73 9.37 2.44
CA LEU A 109 2.29 9.82 3.72
C LEU A 109 3.13 11.08 3.54
N GLU A 110 4.16 11.02 2.71
CA GLU A 110 5.08 12.14 2.50
C GLU A 110 5.70 12.11 1.10
N ASN A 111 5.95 13.28 0.51
CA ASN A 111 6.62 13.49 -0.79
C ASN A 111 6.00 12.69 -1.94
N THR A 112 4.67 12.62 -2.02
CA THR A 112 3.96 11.83 -3.01
C THR A 112 3.49 12.63 -4.24
N GLU A 113 3.61 13.95 -4.25
CA GLU A 113 3.08 14.86 -5.27
C GLU A 113 3.64 14.58 -6.67
N ASN A 114 4.91 14.17 -6.73
CA ASN A 114 5.61 13.82 -7.96
C ASN A 114 5.74 12.31 -8.19
N SER A 115 4.92 11.53 -7.50
CA SER A 115 4.92 10.07 -7.63
C SER A 115 3.68 9.59 -8.36
N LYS A 116 3.82 8.48 -9.09
CA LYS A 116 2.71 7.86 -9.82
C LYS A 116 2.75 6.35 -9.70
N ILE A 117 1.58 5.75 -9.65
CA ILE A 117 1.44 4.32 -9.95
C ILE A 117 1.19 4.21 -11.46
N VAL A 118 1.93 3.35 -12.13
CA VAL A 118 1.81 3.07 -13.56
C VAL A 118 1.29 1.67 -13.72
N PHE A 119 0.21 1.48 -14.47
CA PHE A 119 -0.40 0.19 -14.75
C PHE A 119 -0.12 -0.25 -16.18
N PHE A 120 0.07 -1.55 -16.36
CA PHE A 120 0.45 -2.16 -17.63
C PHE A 120 -0.49 -3.30 -18.00
N ASP A 121 -0.59 -3.59 -19.29
CA ASP A 121 -1.22 -4.79 -19.81
C ASP A 121 -0.29 -6.01 -19.73
N GLU A 122 -0.74 -7.16 -20.24
CA GLU A 122 0.05 -8.39 -20.23
C GLU A 122 1.28 -8.34 -21.14
N ASP A 123 1.33 -7.42 -22.10
CA ASP A 123 2.48 -7.16 -22.97
C ASP A 123 3.42 -6.09 -22.38
N GLN A 124 3.19 -5.69 -21.13
CA GLN A 124 3.92 -4.63 -20.40
C GLN A 124 3.86 -3.26 -21.09
N LYS A 125 2.78 -3.01 -21.83
CA LYS A 125 2.48 -1.69 -22.36
C LYS A 125 1.66 -0.90 -21.34
N GLU A 126 2.04 0.36 -21.15
CA GLU A 126 1.33 1.24 -20.23
C GLU A 126 -0.13 1.42 -20.62
N ILE A 127 -1.04 1.15 -19.67
CA ILE A 127 -2.47 1.37 -19.80
C ILE A 127 -2.86 2.75 -19.27
N THR A 128 -2.36 3.09 -18.07
CA THR A 128 -2.72 4.34 -17.38
C THR A 128 -1.73 4.66 -16.28
N ARG A 129 -1.72 5.92 -15.88
CA ARG A 129 -0.98 6.42 -14.71
C ARG A 129 -1.93 7.07 -13.73
N LEU A 130 -1.62 6.94 -12.47
CA LEU A 130 -2.39 7.51 -11.38
C LEU A 130 -1.47 8.33 -10.48
N ASN A 131 -1.87 9.56 -10.20
CA ASN A 131 -1.21 10.37 -9.17
C ASN A 131 -1.59 9.85 -7.79
N TYR A 132 -0.68 9.95 -6.84
CA TYR A 132 -1.02 9.83 -5.44
C TYR A 132 -1.70 11.12 -5.01
N ASP A 133 -3.02 11.14 -5.09
CA ASP A 133 -3.82 12.22 -4.55
C ASP A 133 -3.85 12.13 -3.02
N HIS A 134 -4.32 13.18 -2.38
CA HIS A 134 -4.40 13.26 -0.92
C HIS A 134 -5.52 12.39 -0.32
N CYS A 135 -6.01 11.40 -1.03
CA CYS A 135 -7.07 10.48 -0.60
C CYS A 135 -6.58 9.04 -0.66
N PRO A 136 -7.09 8.17 0.23
CA PRO A 136 -6.84 6.74 0.12
C PRO A 136 -7.28 6.19 -1.24
N LEU A 137 -6.46 5.34 -1.82
CA LEU A 137 -6.65 4.78 -3.14
C LEU A 137 -6.80 3.27 -3.07
N LEU A 138 -7.97 2.77 -3.41
CA LEU A 138 -8.20 1.34 -3.64
C LEU A 138 -7.75 0.98 -5.05
N PHE A 139 -6.94 -0.06 -5.19
CA PHE A 139 -6.53 -0.57 -6.50
C PHE A 139 -6.35 -2.09 -6.53
N ARG A 140 -6.36 -2.65 -7.75
CA ARG A 140 -6.10 -4.06 -7.98
C ARG A 140 -4.60 -4.33 -7.98
N THR A 141 -4.16 -5.23 -7.11
CA THR A 141 -2.75 -5.62 -6.98
C THR A 141 -2.34 -6.72 -7.95
N ASN A 142 -3.29 -7.46 -8.52
CA ASN A 142 -3.07 -8.50 -9.52
C ASN A 142 -2.98 -7.98 -10.97
N VAL A 143 -2.99 -6.68 -11.17
CA VAL A 143 -2.67 -6.01 -12.44
C VAL A 143 -1.19 -5.65 -12.43
N TRP A 144 -0.50 -5.81 -13.56
CA TRP A 144 0.88 -5.38 -13.70
C TRP A 144 1.00 -3.89 -13.38
N HIS A 145 1.87 -3.54 -12.46
CA HIS A 145 2.09 -2.16 -12.08
C HIS A 145 3.53 -1.91 -11.63
N SER A 146 3.89 -0.66 -11.62
CA SER A 146 5.11 -0.15 -11.04
C SER A 146 4.86 1.20 -10.40
N VAL A 147 5.86 1.75 -9.75
CA VAL A 147 5.79 3.08 -9.16
C VAL A 147 6.98 3.90 -9.64
N VAL A 148 6.74 5.18 -9.89
CA VAL A 148 7.79 6.17 -10.15
C VAL A 148 7.74 7.28 -9.11
N ASN A 149 8.90 7.80 -8.78
CA ASN A 149 9.10 8.93 -7.88
C ASN A 149 10.02 9.95 -8.58
N TYR A 150 9.44 10.96 -9.20
CA TYR A 150 10.17 12.00 -9.93
C TYR A 150 10.73 13.11 -9.02
N SER A 151 10.50 13.01 -7.70
CA SER A 151 11.11 13.95 -6.76
C SER A 151 12.56 13.56 -6.47
N ASP A 152 13.30 14.48 -5.87
CA ASP A 152 14.65 14.26 -5.34
C ASP A 152 14.67 13.71 -3.91
N LYS A 153 13.49 13.39 -3.36
CA LYS A 153 13.29 12.97 -1.97
C LYS A 153 12.73 11.55 -1.90
N LEU A 154 12.93 10.91 -0.76
CA LEU A 154 12.25 9.67 -0.41
C LEU A 154 10.74 9.91 -0.37
N ARG A 155 9.98 9.14 -1.13
CA ARG A 155 8.53 9.07 -1.05
C ARG A 155 8.10 8.07 0.01
N LEU A 156 7.13 8.42 0.83
CA LEU A 156 6.52 7.51 1.78
C LEU A 156 5.04 7.29 1.47
N THR A 157 4.63 6.03 1.46
CA THR A 157 3.23 5.61 1.37
C THR A 157 2.95 4.52 2.39
N ALA A 158 1.69 4.37 2.76
CA ALA A 158 1.22 3.20 3.48
C ALA A 158 0.25 2.39 2.62
N SER A 159 0.28 1.08 2.76
CA SER A 159 -0.59 0.15 2.05
C SER A 159 -1.28 -0.78 3.03
N ILE A 160 -2.61 -0.82 3.00
CA ILE A 160 -3.40 -1.78 3.78
C ILE A 160 -3.65 -3.00 2.93
N ARG A 161 -3.39 -4.18 3.51
CA ARG A 161 -3.61 -5.49 2.91
C ARG A 161 -4.70 -6.24 3.65
N PHE A 162 -5.53 -6.96 2.90
CA PHE A 162 -6.72 -7.64 3.37
C PHE A 162 -6.64 -9.15 3.17
N GLU A 163 -7.44 -9.90 3.92
CA GLU A 163 -7.65 -11.33 3.66
C GLU A 163 -8.27 -11.58 2.27
N GLU A 164 -7.88 -12.68 1.63
CA GLU A 164 -8.31 -13.03 0.27
C GLU A 164 -9.83 -13.18 0.12
N ASN A 165 -10.51 -13.54 1.19
CA ASN A 165 -11.90 -14.00 1.16
C ASN A 165 -12.95 -12.92 0.86
N VAL A 166 -12.57 -11.66 0.81
CA VAL A 166 -13.53 -10.57 0.67
C VAL A 166 -13.19 -9.69 -0.52
N SER A 167 -13.99 -9.82 -1.57
CA SER A 167 -13.84 -9.00 -2.77
C SER A 167 -14.20 -7.54 -2.49
N MET A 168 -13.27 -6.64 -2.76
CA MET A 168 -13.50 -5.20 -2.75
C MET A 168 -13.99 -4.67 -4.11
N GLU A 169 -14.34 -5.56 -5.05
CA GLU A 169 -14.81 -5.23 -6.41
C GLU A 169 -15.93 -4.20 -6.44
N LYS A 170 -16.84 -4.29 -5.48
CA LYS A 170 -17.99 -3.39 -5.37
C LYS A 170 -17.61 -1.92 -5.12
N TYR A 171 -16.38 -1.65 -4.70
CA TYR A 171 -15.89 -0.31 -4.44
C TYR A 171 -15.03 0.24 -5.60
N LEU A 172 -14.71 -0.59 -6.56
CA LEU A 172 -14.07 -0.18 -7.80
C LEU A 172 -15.14 0.29 -8.80
#